data_71f9b28910450554ee51598d03057dea
#
_entry.id   71f9b28910450554ee51598d03057dea
#
_cell.length_a   1.000
_cell.length_b   1.000
_cell.length_c   1.000
_cell.angle_alpha   90.00
_cell.angle_beta   90.00
_cell.angle_gamma   90.00
#
_symmetry.space_group_name_H-M   'P 1'
#
loop_
_entity.id
_entity.type
_entity.pdbx_description
1 polymer ?
#
loop_
_entity_poly.entity_id
_entity_poly.type
_entity_poly.pdbx_seq_one_letter_code
_entity_poly.pdbx_strand_id
1 'polypeptide(L)'
;MSVISVYVDGTRYMVEDSQYLMARANQAIQTLESYKKRLRSVLSSLSALEIESNVSLGDVATTLQRMEMVNRIIREVSHYVLELGVHGRLIALQLEELRAPEMTASDLILRDYLPEVNDELITAGVEALQNLDDMDIVDLRAIARAVGFGENPDLELPLQPRGFRLLAGIPSIPNAISERLVERFGSLQALMAASLEDLRAVDGVGEARARTVREQLSRMAESSLEKYI
;
A
#
# COMPACT_ATOMS: atom_id res chain seq x y z
N MET A 1 10.41 -29.68 -15.92
CA MET A 1 9.10 -29.16 -16.34
C MET A 1 8.28 -30.33 -16.85
N SER A 2 7.29 -30.78 -16.09
CA SER A 2 6.36 -31.82 -16.57
C SER A 2 5.19 -31.13 -17.24
N VAL A 3 5.26 -31.02 -18.57
CA VAL A 3 4.16 -30.49 -19.38
C VAL A 3 3.38 -31.67 -19.92
N ILE A 4 2.09 -31.74 -19.58
CA ILE A 4 1.19 -32.75 -20.11
C ILE A 4 0.60 -32.20 -21.42
N SER A 5 0.78 -32.94 -22.52
CA SER A 5 0.13 -32.60 -23.78
C SER A 5 -1.24 -33.30 -23.88
N VAL A 6 -2.30 -32.54 -23.96
CA VAL A 6 -3.65 -33.04 -24.20
C VAL A 6 -4.05 -32.72 -25.63
N TYR A 7 -4.58 -33.69 -26.36
CA TYR A 7 -5.08 -33.52 -27.71
C TYR A 7 -6.63 -33.50 -27.66
N VAL A 8 -7.21 -32.40 -28.13
CA VAL A 8 -8.67 -32.27 -28.29
C VAL A 8 -8.91 -31.86 -29.74
N ASP A 9 -9.71 -32.62 -30.44
CA ASP A 9 -10.05 -32.40 -31.87
C ASP A 9 -8.84 -32.13 -32.78
N GLY A 10 -7.74 -32.90 -32.55
CA GLY A 10 -6.52 -32.74 -33.33
C GLY A 10 -5.63 -31.57 -32.98
N THR A 11 -6.04 -30.72 -32.05
CA THR A 11 -5.26 -29.58 -31.54
C THR A 11 -4.54 -29.97 -30.25
N ARG A 12 -3.22 -29.70 -30.22
CA ARG A 12 -2.40 -29.97 -29.04
C ARG A 12 -2.50 -28.81 -28.04
N TYR A 13 -2.99 -29.12 -26.86
CA TYR A 13 -2.96 -28.23 -25.70
C TYR A 13 -1.85 -28.66 -24.75
N MET A 14 -1.01 -27.70 -24.35
CA MET A 14 -0.01 -27.91 -23.30
C MET A 14 -0.64 -27.52 -21.97
N VAL A 15 -0.85 -28.49 -21.09
CA VAL A 15 -1.42 -28.27 -19.75
C VAL A 15 -0.29 -28.46 -18.75
N GLU A 16 -0.05 -27.46 -17.92
CA GLU A 16 0.88 -27.62 -16.80
C GLU A 16 0.33 -28.62 -15.79
N ASP A 17 1.23 -29.44 -15.23
CA ASP A 17 0.86 -30.43 -14.23
C ASP A 17 0.28 -29.73 -12.98
N SER A 18 -0.91 -30.13 -12.57
CA SER A 18 -1.58 -29.57 -11.39
C SER A 18 -0.73 -29.65 -10.10
N GLN A 19 0.13 -30.66 -9.98
CA GLN A 19 1.07 -30.79 -8.87
C GLN A 19 2.17 -29.72 -8.92
N TYR A 20 2.66 -29.40 -10.10
CA TYR A 20 3.63 -28.33 -10.31
C TYR A 20 3.03 -26.97 -9.99
N LEU A 21 1.84 -26.66 -10.51
CA LEU A 21 1.12 -25.42 -10.21
C LEU A 21 0.82 -25.28 -8.72
N MET A 22 0.40 -26.37 -8.05
CA MET A 22 0.16 -26.38 -6.62
C MET A 22 1.43 -26.08 -5.81
N ALA A 23 2.57 -26.67 -6.19
CA ALA A 23 3.85 -26.42 -5.54
C ALA A 23 4.28 -24.96 -5.70
N ARG A 24 4.12 -24.37 -6.90
CA ARG A 24 4.41 -22.96 -7.19
C ARG A 24 3.51 -22.02 -6.39
N ALA A 25 2.20 -22.30 -6.35
CA ALA A 25 1.24 -21.52 -5.59
C ALA A 25 1.56 -21.53 -4.09
N ASN A 26 1.88 -22.69 -3.51
CA ASN A 26 2.28 -22.77 -2.10
C ASN A 26 3.59 -22.01 -1.82
N GLN A 27 4.58 -22.10 -2.71
CA GLN A 27 5.81 -21.31 -2.57
C GLN A 27 5.53 -19.80 -2.65
N ALA A 28 4.66 -19.36 -3.56
CA ALA A 28 4.27 -17.96 -3.68
C ALA A 28 3.51 -17.47 -2.42
N ILE A 29 2.65 -18.27 -1.82
CA ILE A 29 1.97 -17.96 -0.54
C ILE A 29 3.00 -17.75 0.59
N GLN A 30 3.98 -18.63 0.75
CA GLN A 30 5.04 -18.47 1.76
C GLN A 30 5.86 -17.20 1.51
N THR A 31 6.15 -16.90 0.24
CA THR A 31 6.83 -15.67 -0.15
C THR A 31 5.97 -14.45 0.21
N LEU A 32 4.67 -14.49 -0.06
CA LEU A 32 3.72 -13.43 0.29
C LEU A 32 3.71 -13.14 1.80
N GLU A 33 3.68 -14.16 2.64
CA GLU A 33 3.73 -14.01 4.11
C GLU A 33 5.00 -13.28 4.56
N SER A 34 6.15 -13.66 3.99
CA SER A 34 7.44 -13.01 4.28
C SER A 34 7.44 -11.53 3.85
N TYR A 35 6.93 -11.23 2.63
CA TYR A 35 6.86 -9.87 2.13
C TYR A 35 5.86 -9.01 2.91
N LYS A 36 4.72 -9.56 3.32
CA LYS A 36 3.76 -8.89 4.21
C LYS A 36 4.40 -8.47 5.54
N LYS A 37 5.19 -9.35 6.16
CA LYS A 37 5.91 -9.02 7.40
C LYS A 37 6.87 -7.85 7.19
N ARG A 38 7.63 -7.85 6.09
CA ARG A 38 8.55 -6.76 5.75
C ARG A 38 7.80 -5.46 5.46
N LEU A 39 6.69 -5.52 4.72
CA LEU A 39 5.87 -4.35 4.41
C LEU A 39 5.28 -3.74 5.69
N ARG A 40 4.78 -4.55 6.64
CA ARG A 40 4.33 -4.04 7.96
C ARG A 40 5.43 -3.27 8.68
N SER A 41 6.66 -3.79 8.67
CA SER A 41 7.80 -3.09 9.26
C SER A 41 8.07 -1.75 8.59
N VAL A 42 8.05 -1.70 7.24
CA VAL A 42 8.26 -0.47 6.47
C VAL A 42 7.13 0.55 6.73
N LEU A 43 5.86 0.12 6.70
CA LEU A 43 4.71 0.97 7.01
C LEU A 43 4.77 1.53 8.44
N SER A 44 5.20 0.72 9.40
CA SER A 44 5.41 1.17 10.78
C SER A 44 6.54 2.16 10.92
N SER A 45 7.65 1.98 10.17
CA SER A 45 8.75 2.95 10.11
C SER A 45 8.32 4.24 9.45
N LEU A 46 7.59 4.17 8.33
CA LEU A 46 7.05 5.35 7.65
C LEU A 46 6.13 6.14 8.59
N SER A 47 5.25 5.47 9.36
CA SER A 47 4.38 6.16 10.33
C SER A 47 5.17 6.92 11.40
N ALA A 48 6.27 6.35 11.87
CA ALA A 48 7.14 7.04 12.83
C ALA A 48 7.77 8.30 12.20
N LEU A 49 8.35 8.16 11.00
CA LEU A 49 8.93 9.29 10.26
C LEU A 49 7.91 10.38 9.93
N GLU A 50 6.66 10.00 9.59
CA GLU A 50 5.55 10.94 9.35
C GLU A 50 5.24 11.76 10.60
N ILE A 51 5.18 11.12 11.76
CA ILE A 51 4.91 11.79 13.04
C ILE A 51 6.06 12.73 13.40
N GLU A 52 7.31 12.30 13.18
CA GLU A 52 8.53 13.10 13.44
C GLU A 52 8.78 14.18 12.38
N SER A 53 7.96 14.24 11.31
CA SER A 53 8.18 15.16 10.17
C SER A 53 9.53 15.00 9.49
N ASN A 54 10.01 13.77 9.38
CA ASN A 54 11.33 13.41 8.85
C ASN A 54 11.25 12.37 7.73
N VAL A 55 10.31 12.53 6.82
CA VAL A 55 10.12 11.64 5.67
C VAL A 55 10.92 12.14 4.49
N SER A 56 11.65 11.25 3.84
CA SER A 56 12.31 11.48 2.54
C SER A 56 11.55 10.83 1.38
N LEU A 57 11.82 11.27 0.15
CA LEU A 57 11.31 10.60 -1.06
C LEU A 57 11.78 9.13 -1.13
N GLY A 58 12.97 8.81 -0.63
CA GLY A 58 13.49 7.45 -0.53
C GLY A 58 12.63 6.55 0.35
N ASP A 59 12.10 7.06 1.48
CA ASP A 59 11.20 6.31 2.36
C ASP A 59 9.86 6.02 1.68
N VAL A 60 9.32 7.01 0.97
CA VAL A 60 8.09 6.86 0.18
C VAL A 60 8.29 5.86 -0.95
N ALA A 61 9.37 5.98 -1.73
CA ALA A 61 9.70 5.06 -2.83
C ALA A 61 9.90 3.63 -2.31
N THR A 62 10.60 3.46 -1.17
CA THR A 62 10.77 2.16 -0.51
C THR A 62 9.43 1.54 -0.12
N THR A 63 8.52 2.35 0.40
CA THR A 63 7.19 1.88 0.80
C THR A 63 6.39 1.44 -0.42
N LEU A 64 6.33 2.26 -1.47
CA LEU A 64 5.65 1.94 -2.74
C LEU A 64 6.24 0.67 -3.39
N GLN A 65 7.57 0.53 -3.40
CA GLN A 65 8.25 -0.67 -3.88
C GLN A 65 7.74 -1.92 -3.15
N ARG A 66 7.71 -1.89 -1.81
CA ARG A 66 7.28 -3.05 -1.01
C ARG A 66 5.80 -3.37 -1.22
N MET A 67 4.96 -2.35 -1.35
CA MET A 67 3.54 -2.53 -1.67
C MET A 67 3.36 -3.18 -3.04
N GLU A 68 4.05 -2.69 -4.06
CA GLU A 68 3.94 -3.26 -5.41
C GLU A 68 4.49 -4.69 -5.48
N MET A 69 5.57 -5.01 -4.77
CA MET A 69 6.06 -6.39 -4.66
C MET A 69 5.02 -7.33 -4.04
N VAL A 70 4.30 -6.89 -3.00
CA VAL A 70 3.19 -7.65 -2.42
C VAL A 70 2.06 -7.83 -3.44
N ASN A 71 1.69 -6.76 -4.14
CA ASN A 71 0.66 -6.79 -5.18
C ASN A 71 1.00 -7.75 -6.33
N ARG A 72 2.25 -7.78 -6.78
CA ARG A 72 2.73 -8.72 -7.82
C ARG A 72 2.56 -10.17 -7.36
N ILE A 73 2.97 -10.50 -6.13
CA ILE A 73 2.82 -11.85 -5.59
C ILE A 73 1.34 -12.23 -5.47
N ILE A 74 0.48 -11.30 -5.02
CA ILE A 74 -0.97 -11.53 -4.96
C ILE A 74 -1.54 -11.84 -6.36
N ARG A 75 -1.13 -11.10 -7.40
CA ARG A 75 -1.56 -11.35 -8.78
C ARG A 75 -1.07 -12.71 -9.28
N GLU A 76 0.18 -13.07 -8.99
CA GLU A 76 0.76 -14.36 -9.37
C GLU A 76 0.01 -15.52 -8.70
N VAL A 77 -0.24 -15.45 -7.39
CA VAL A 77 -1.03 -16.47 -6.68
C VAL A 77 -2.45 -16.55 -7.24
N SER A 78 -3.08 -15.41 -7.52
CA SER A 78 -4.43 -15.38 -8.11
C SER A 78 -4.48 -16.07 -9.47
N HIS A 79 -3.42 -15.91 -10.28
CA HIS A 79 -3.30 -16.61 -11.56
C HIS A 79 -3.21 -18.13 -11.36
N TYR A 80 -2.36 -18.61 -10.44
CA TYR A 80 -2.30 -20.03 -10.12
C TYR A 80 -3.65 -20.59 -9.62
N VAL A 81 -4.37 -19.83 -8.81
CA VAL A 81 -5.71 -20.24 -8.34
C VAL A 81 -6.67 -20.45 -9.51
N LEU A 82 -6.66 -19.55 -10.49
CA LEU A 82 -7.50 -19.67 -11.69
C LEU A 82 -7.15 -20.92 -12.52
N GLU A 83 -5.87 -21.18 -12.73
CA GLU A 83 -5.41 -22.34 -13.49
C GLU A 83 -5.68 -23.68 -12.78
N LEU A 84 -5.57 -23.72 -11.46
CA LEU A 84 -5.87 -24.89 -10.63
C LEU A 84 -7.37 -25.18 -10.53
N GLY A 85 -8.24 -24.20 -10.78
CA GLY A 85 -9.68 -24.35 -10.68
C GLY A 85 -10.13 -24.90 -9.32
N VAL A 86 -10.86 -26.01 -9.31
CA VAL A 86 -11.37 -26.62 -8.06
C VAL A 86 -10.26 -27.06 -7.10
N HIS A 87 -9.09 -27.40 -7.62
CA HIS A 87 -7.93 -27.80 -6.81
C HIS A 87 -7.24 -26.62 -6.13
N GLY A 88 -7.43 -25.40 -6.64
CA GLY A 88 -6.89 -24.15 -6.07
C GLY A 88 -7.67 -23.58 -4.89
N ARG A 89 -8.79 -24.17 -4.48
CA ARG A 89 -9.71 -23.62 -3.47
C ARG A 89 -9.05 -23.30 -2.13
N LEU A 90 -8.16 -24.17 -1.65
CA LEU A 90 -7.45 -23.94 -0.38
C LEU A 90 -6.46 -22.77 -0.51
N ILE A 91 -5.75 -22.67 -1.63
CA ILE A 91 -4.86 -21.53 -1.93
C ILE A 91 -5.66 -20.23 -1.99
N ALA A 92 -6.84 -20.25 -2.61
CA ALA A 92 -7.72 -19.07 -2.67
C ALA A 92 -8.12 -18.61 -1.26
N LEU A 93 -8.49 -19.52 -0.36
CA LEU A 93 -8.83 -19.18 1.04
C LEU A 93 -7.63 -18.60 1.79
N GLN A 94 -6.44 -19.17 1.64
CA GLN A 94 -5.22 -18.63 2.23
C GLN A 94 -4.89 -17.24 1.67
N LEU A 95 -5.06 -17.03 0.37
CA LEU A 95 -4.84 -15.74 -0.25
C LEU A 95 -5.81 -14.68 0.32
N GLU A 96 -7.10 -15.00 0.47
CA GLU A 96 -8.07 -14.08 1.07
C GLU A 96 -7.73 -13.73 2.54
N GLU A 97 -7.30 -14.71 3.34
CA GLU A 97 -6.83 -14.46 4.71
C GLU A 97 -5.57 -13.57 4.74
N LEU A 98 -4.72 -13.71 3.73
CA LEU A 98 -3.51 -12.91 3.60
C LEU A 98 -3.77 -11.52 3.01
N ARG A 99 -4.89 -11.26 2.37
CA ARG A 99 -5.22 -9.92 1.86
C ARG A 99 -5.48 -8.97 3.01
N ALA A 100 -4.81 -7.82 2.97
CA ALA A 100 -4.97 -6.72 3.91
C ALA A 100 -5.06 -5.43 3.09
N PRO A 101 -6.25 -4.80 2.97
CA PRO A 101 -6.46 -3.64 2.11
C PRO A 101 -5.46 -2.50 2.38
N GLU A 102 -5.15 -2.25 3.65
CA GLU A 102 -4.19 -1.23 4.07
C GLU A 102 -2.76 -1.47 3.56
N MET A 103 -2.43 -2.70 3.17
CA MET A 103 -1.12 -3.06 2.66
C MET A 103 -0.99 -2.91 1.14
N THR A 104 -2.10 -2.71 0.45
CA THR A 104 -2.16 -2.60 -1.01
C THR A 104 -2.65 -1.24 -1.49
N ALA A 105 -2.98 -0.34 -0.57
CA ALA A 105 -3.49 1.00 -0.83
C ALA A 105 -2.37 1.99 -1.21
N SER A 106 -1.71 1.77 -2.36
CA SER A 106 -0.67 2.67 -2.88
C SER A 106 -1.22 4.06 -3.19
N ASP A 107 -2.52 4.16 -3.51
CA ASP A 107 -3.23 5.41 -3.72
C ASP A 107 -3.20 6.33 -2.50
N LEU A 108 -3.30 5.79 -1.27
CA LEU A 108 -3.20 6.60 -0.04
C LEU A 108 -1.80 7.19 0.15
N ILE A 109 -0.75 6.45 -0.20
CA ILE A 109 0.63 6.98 -0.20
C ILE A 109 0.76 8.09 -1.24
N LEU A 110 0.23 7.89 -2.45
CA LEU A 110 0.29 8.90 -3.50
C LEU A 110 -0.51 10.16 -3.12
N ARG A 111 -1.69 10.02 -2.49
CA ARG A 111 -2.48 11.15 -1.95
C ARG A 111 -1.71 11.93 -0.89
N ASP A 112 -0.91 11.26 -0.06
CA ASP A 112 -0.13 11.93 0.97
C ASP A 112 1.06 12.74 0.41
N TYR A 113 1.70 12.27 -0.67
CA TYR A 113 3.01 12.79 -1.05
C TYR A 113 3.11 13.41 -2.43
N LEU A 114 2.20 13.12 -3.38
CA LEU A 114 2.26 13.76 -4.67
C LEU A 114 2.14 15.30 -4.53
N PRO A 115 2.89 16.07 -5.33
CA PRO A 115 2.83 17.54 -5.27
C PRO A 115 1.41 18.08 -5.47
N GLU A 116 0.66 17.46 -6.37
CA GLU A 116 -0.75 17.78 -6.66
C GLU A 116 -1.63 16.54 -6.41
N VAL A 117 -2.69 16.73 -5.62
CA VAL A 117 -3.70 15.68 -5.35
C VAL A 117 -4.76 15.75 -6.44
N ASN A 118 -4.62 14.86 -7.40
CA ASN A 118 -5.56 14.69 -8.49
C ASN A 118 -5.79 13.20 -8.71
N ASP A 119 -7.05 12.77 -8.77
CA ASP A 119 -7.40 11.36 -8.93
C ASP A 119 -6.85 10.74 -10.23
N GLU A 120 -6.72 11.53 -11.30
CA GLU A 120 -6.12 11.09 -12.56
C GLU A 120 -4.61 10.82 -12.38
N LEU A 121 -3.88 11.71 -11.70
CA LEU A 121 -2.45 11.54 -11.42
C LEU A 121 -2.19 10.37 -10.47
N ILE A 122 -3.05 10.19 -9.47
CA ILE A 122 -2.96 9.05 -8.54
C ILE A 122 -3.18 7.74 -9.29
N THR A 123 -4.22 7.66 -10.13
CA THR A 123 -4.49 6.47 -10.94
C THR A 123 -3.34 6.18 -11.90
N ALA A 124 -2.85 7.18 -12.61
CA ALA A 124 -1.70 7.05 -13.50
C ALA A 124 -0.44 6.59 -12.76
N GLY A 125 -0.18 7.11 -11.55
CA GLY A 125 0.94 6.69 -10.72
C GLY A 125 0.83 5.22 -10.26
N VAL A 126 -0.37 4.78 -9.87
CA VAL A 126 -0.63 3.37 -9.52
C VAL A 126 -0.42 2.46 -10.72
N GLU A 127 -0.95 2.83 -11.88
CA GLU A 127 -0.78 2.08 -13.15
C GLU A 127 0.70 2.03 -13.58
N ALA A 128 1.42 3.14 -13.45
CA ALA A 128 2.84 3.20 -13.77
C ALA A 128 3.67 2.25 -12.86
N LEU A 129 3.39 2.19 -11.56
CA LEU A 129 4.02 1.24 -10.64
C LEU A 129 3.74 -0.23 -11.04
N GLN A 130 2.51 -0.54 -11.45
CA GLN A 130 2.13 -1.89 -11.86
C GLN A 130 2.84 -2.32 -13.14
N ASN A 131 3.14 -1.38 -14.03
CA ASN A 131 3.76 -1.60 -15.33
C ASN A 131 5.30 -1.55 -15.31
N LEU A 132 5.94 -1.24 -14.18
CA LEU A 132 7.39 -1.32 -14.05
C LEU A 132 7.87 -2.75 -14.32
N ASP A 133 9.00 -2.89 -14.99
CA ASP A 133 9.61 -4.21 -15.19
C ASP A 133 10.31 -4.73 -13.91
N ASP A 134 10.86 -5.94 -13.98
CA ASP A 134 11.52 -6.59 -12.83
C ASP A 134 12.86 -5.93 -12.46
N MET A 135 13.48 -5.20 -13.37
CA MET A 135 14.71 -4.45 -13.10
C MET A 135 14.40 -3.09 -12.50
N ASP A 136 13.39 -2.40 -13.03
CA ASP A 136 13.00 -1.08 -12.56
C ASP A 136 12.36 -1.11 -11.17
N ILE A 137 11.61 -2.18 -10.82
CA ILE A 137 10.98 -2.30 -9.49
C ILE A 137 12.00 -2.36 -8.34
N VAL A 138 13.26 -2.71 -8.59
CA VAL A 138 14.31 -2.72 -7.56
C VAL A 138 15.05 -1.39 -7.44
N ASP A 139 14.90 -0.49 -8.42
CA ASP A 139 15.47 0.86 -8.41
C ASP A 139 14.48 1.89 -7.82
N LEU A 140 14.81 2.45 -6.65
CA LEU A 140 13.97 3.47 -5.99
C LEU A 140 13.81 4.74 -6.82
N ARG A 141 14.79 5.08 -7.67
CA ARG A 141 14.65 6.22 -8.58
C ARG A 141 13.67 5.94 -9.70
N ALA A 142 13.63 4.70 -10.21
CA ALA A 142 12.62 4.29 -11.19
C ALA A 142 11.21 4.35 -10.58
N ILE A 143 11.04 3.89 -9.33
CA ILE A 143 9.80 4.04 -8.57
C ILE A 143 9.37 5.51 -8.47
N ALA A 144 10.27 6.38 -8.01
CA ALA A 144 9.98 7.80 -7.83
C ALA A 144 9.64 8.50 -9.17
N ARG A 145 10.33 8.15 -10.28
CA ARG A 145 9.99 8.62 -11.63
C ARG A 145 8.59 8.17 -12.05
N ALA A 146 8.29 6.89 -11.87
CA ALA A 146 7.01 6.31 -12.28
C ALA A 146 5.83 7.03 -11.63
N VAL A 147 5.99 7.49 -10.38
CA VAL A 147 4.93 8.22 -9.67
C VAL A 147 5.03 9.75 -9.79
N GLY A 148 5.85 10.27 -10.69
CA GLY A 148 5.81 11.69 -11.09
C GLY A 148 6.78 12.62 -10.36
N PHE A 149 7.84 12.12 -9.69
CA PHE A 149 8.87 12.97 -9.06
C PHE A 149 9.99 13.40 -10.03
N GLY A 150 9.70 13.45 -11.33
CA GLY A 150 10.63 13.91 -12.37
C GLY A 150 11.63 12.85 -12.81
N GLU A 151 12.47 13.21 -13.79
CA GLU A 151 13.39 12.28 -14.46
C GLU A 151 14.58 11.86 -13.58
N ASN A 152 15.08 12.75 -12.74
CA ASN A 152 16.22 12.51 -11.84
C ASN A 152 15.82 12.83 -10.39
N PRO A 153 14.99 11.98 -9.75
CA PRO A 153 14.50 12.27 -8.41
C PRO A 153 15.63 12.22 -7.38
N ASP A 154 15.65 13.22 -6.49
CA ASP A 154 16.49 13.24 -5.31
C ASP A 154 15.82 12.43 -4.20
N LEU A 155 16.35 11.27 -3.87
CA LEU A 155 15.79 10.40 -2.83
C LEU A 155 15.86 11.00 -1.41
N GLU A 156 16.75 11.97 -1.18
CA GLU A 156 16.86 12.69 0.09
C GLU A 156 15.91 13.90 0.18
N LEU A 157 15.12 14.16 -0.88
CA LEU A 157 14.14 15.23 -0.88
C LEU A 157 13.17 15.08 0.31
N PRO A 158 13.11 16.05 1.25
CA PRO A 158 12.17 15.98 2.36
C PRO A 158 10.73 16.17 1.88
N LEU A 159 9.84 15.32 2.37
CA LEU A 159 8.42 15.33 2.03
C LEU A 159 7.58 15.51 3.29
N GLN A 160 6.44 16.21 3.14
CA GLN A 160 5.47 16.38 4.22
C GLN A 160 4.20 15.58 3.91
N PRO A 161 3.82 14.63 4.79
CA PRO A 161 2.57 13.89 4.64
C PRO A 161 1.36 14.79 4.86
N ARG A 162 0.31 14.59 4.08
CA ARG A 162 -0.98 15.26 4.31
C ARG A 162 -1.80 14.60 5.41
N GLY A 163 -1.66 13.28 5.59
CA GLY A 163 -2.32 12.51 6.64
C GLY A 163 -3.43 11.57 6.14
N PHE A 164 -3.64 11.40 4.84
CA PHE A 164 -4.67 10.51 4.28
C PHE A 164 -4.52 9.08 4.77
N ARG A 165 -3.28 8.56 4.74
CA ARG A 165 -3.00 7.18 5.14
C ARG A 165 -3.28 6.93 6.62
N LEU A 166 -2.87 7.84 7.50
CA LEU A 166 -3.11 7.70 8.93
C LEU A 166 -4.58 7.88 9.28
N LEU A 167 -5.28 8.83 8.64
CA LEU A 167 -6.72 9.01 8.82
C LEU A 167 -7.53 7.81 8.33
N ALA A 168 -7.15 7.19 7.21
CA ALA A 168 -7.81 5.98 6.72
C ALA A 168 -7.69 4.79 7.68
N GLY A 169 -6.66 4.76 8.53
CA GLY A 169 -6.50 3.78 9.61
C GLY A 169 -7.40 4.02 10.84
N ILE A 170 -8.10 5.16 10.91
CA ILE A 170 -8.97 5.49 12.06
C ILE A 170 -10.37 4.93 11.83
N PRO A 171 -10.82 3.94 12.64
CA PRO A 171 -12.19 3.44 12.56
C PRO A 171 -13.21 4.57 12.66
N SER A 172 -14.29 4.50 11.91
CA SER A 172 -15.38 5.49 11.89
C SER A 172 -15.10 6.82 11.19
N ILE A 173 -13.94 7.02 10.56
CA ILE A 173 -13.66 8.19 9.71
C ILE A 173 -13.81 7.80 8.24
N PRO A 174 -14.91 8.19 7.56
CA PRO A 174 -15.08 7.94 6.13
C PRO A 174 -14.09 8.77 5.30
N ASN A 175 -13.76 8.30 4.09
CA ASN A 175 -12.85 9.00 3.17
C ASN A 175 -13.24 10.48 2.95
N ALA A 176 -14.52 10.78 2.76
CA ALA A 176 -15.00 12.14 2.57
C ALA A 176 -14.72 13.06 3.78
N ILE A 177 -14.63 12.51 5.00
CA ILE A 177 -14.21 13.27 6.18
C ILE A 177 -12.70 13.44 6.21
N SER A 178 -11.95 12.41 5.85
CA SER A 178 -10.48 12.50 5.71
C SER A 178 -10.08 13.58 4.71
N GLU A 179 -10.75 13.64 3.56
CA GLU A 179 -10.52 14.67 2.52
C GLU A 179 -10.75 16.09 3.09
N ARG A 180 -11.86 16.34 3.78
CA ARG A 180 -12.15 17.64 4.39
C ARG A 180 -11.15 18.02 5.48
N LEU A 181 -10.72 17.05 6.29
CA LEU A 181 -9.69 17.27 7.30
C LEU A 181 -8.37 17.66 6.66
N VAL A 182 -7.94 16.92 5.64
CA VAL A 182 -6.70 17.23 4.91
C VAL A 182 -6.80 18.57 4.17
N GLU A 183 -7.92 18.87 3.53
CA GLU A 183 -8.15 20.17 2.87
C GLU A 183 -8.07 21.33 3.87
N ARG A 184 -8.64 21.16 5.07
CA ARG A 184 -8.64 22.19 6.11
C ARG A 184 -7.29 22.44 6.73
N PHE A 185 -6.53 21.38 7.02
CA PHE A 185 -5.26 21.47 7.77
C PHE A 185 -4.01 21.43 6.88
N GLY A 186 -4.09 20.90 5.68
CA GLY A 186 -3.02 20.88 4.68
C GLY A 186 -1.86 19.91 4.96
N SER A 187 -1.60 19.56 6.22
CA SER A 187 -0.53 18.64 6.60
C SER A 187 -0.88 17.83 7.84
N LEU A 188 -0.23 16.66 7.99
CA LEU A 188 -0.39 15.83 9.17
C LEU A 188 0.01 16.57 10.45
N GLN A 189 1.09 17.36 10.44
CA GLN A 189 1.57 18.12 11.60
C GLN A 189 0.54 19.15 12.04
N ALA A 190 -0.06 19.88 11.11
CA ALA A 190 -1.13 20.82 11.42
C ALA A 190 -2.37 20.11 11.98
N LEU A 191 -2.73 18.95 11.43
CA LEU A 191 -3.81 18.10 11.90
C LEU A 191 -3.54 17.58 13.33
N MET A 192 -2.33 17.14 13.63
CA MET A 192 -1.92 16.68 14.97
C MET A 192 -1.92 17.81 16.01
N ALA A 193 -1.59 19.03 15.60
CA ALA A 193 -1.60 20.22 16.46
C ALA A 193 -3.00 20.81 16.67
N ALA A 194 -3.99 20.39 15.88
CA ALA A 194 -5.35 20.95 15.93
C ALA A 194 -6.04 20.70 17.28
N SER A 195 -6.74 21.70 17.78
CA SER A 195 -7.60 21.55 18.96
C SER A 195 -8.87 20.76 18.63
N LEU A 196 -9.59 20.29 19.66
CA LEU A 196 -10.90 19.66 19.45
C LEU A 196 -11.91 20.64 18.79
N GLU A 197 -11.80 21.92 19.08
CA GLU A 197 -12.65 22.96 18.50
C GLU A 197 -12.35 23.14 17.01
N ASP A 198 -11.07 23.17 16.62
CA ASP A 198 -10.65 23.25 15.21
C ASP A 198 -11.13 22.04 14.41
N LEU A 199 -11.01 20.83 14.99
CA LEU A 199 -11.50 19.61 14.36
C LEU A 199 -13.02 19.62 14.19
N ARG A 200 -13.76 20.10 15.18
CA ARG A 200 -15.24 20.22 15.13
C ARG A 200 -15.71 21.27 14.12
N ALA A 201 -14.89 22.25 13.80
CA ALA A 201 -15.22 23.27 12.79
C ALA A 201 -15.24 22.70 11.36
N VAL A 202 -14.71 21.47 11.14
CA VAL A 202 -14.76 20.80 9.85
C VAL A 202 -16.14 20.17 9.64
N ASP A 203 -16.74 20.45 8.48
CA ASP A 203 -18.07 19.94 8.15
C ASP A 203 -18.14 18.41 8.21
N GLY A 204 -19.15 17.88 8.90
CA GLY A 204 -19.33 16.46 9.14
C GLY A 204 -18.48 15.87 10.28
N VAL A 205 -17.65 16.69 10.96
CA VAL A 205 -16.88 16.28 12.14
C VAL A 205 -17.59 16.72 13.41
N GLY A 206 -18.45 15.85 13.95
CA GLY A 206 -19.06 16.04 15.26
C GLY A 206 -18.08 15.77 16.42
N GLU A 207 -18.50 16.04 17.64
CA GLU A 207 -17.66 15.89 18.84
C GLU A 207 -17.05 14.49 18.99
N ALA A 208 -17.82 13.43 18.72
CA ALA A 208 -17.34 12.05 18.81
C ALA A 208 -16.20 11.77 17.83
N ARG A 209 -16.36 12.20 16.56
CA ARG A 209 -15.31 12.01 15.54
C ARG A 209 -14.07 12.85 15.85
N ALA A 210 -14.23 14.10 16.27
CA ALA A 210 -13.12 14.96 16.67
C ALA A 210 -12.29 14.33 17.79
N ARG A 211 -12.96 13.78 18.81
CA ARG A 211 -12.29 13.02 19.88
C ARG A 211 -11.56 11.81 19.37
N THR A 212 -12.22 11.00 18.55
CA THR A 212 -11.61 9.78 17.97
C THR A 212 -10.37 10.12 17.16
N VAL A 213 -10.41 11.12 16.28
CA VAL A 213 -9.25 11.57 15.50
C VAL A 213 -8.11 11.97 16.42
N ARG A 214 -8.37 12.85 17.39
CA ARG A 214 -7.35 13.33 18.31
C ARG A 214 -6.72 12.20 19.14
N GLU A 215 -7.54 11.33 19.72
CA GLU A 215 -7.06 10.20 20.53
C GLU A 215 -6.22 9.23 19.72
N GLN A 216 -6.64 8.91 18.50
CA GLN A 216 -5.89 7.98 17.65
C GLN A 216 -4.56 8.58 17.18
N LEU A 217 -4.54 9.85 16.75
CA LEU A 217 -3.30 10.52 16.38
C LEU A 217 -2.34 10.65 17.58
N SER A 218 -2.84 10.95 18.78
CA SER A 218 -2.03 10.98 20.00
C SER A 218 -1.43 9.61 20.34
N ARG A 219 -2.22 8.54 20.26
CA ARG A 219 -1.72 7.17 20.47
C ARG A 219 -0.64 6.77 19.45
N MET A 220 -0.83 7.16 18.19
CA MET A 220 0.18 6.90 17.16
C MET A 220 1.49 7.64 17.47
N ALA A 221 1.41 8.89 17.94
CA ALA A 221 2.58 9.67 18.36
C ALA A 221 3.29 9.03 19.57
N GLU A 222 2.55 8.63 20.60
CA GLU A 222 3.10 7.98 21.80
C GLU A 222 3.78 6.65 21.43
N SER A 223 3.15 5.82 20.60
CA SER A 223 3.72 4.53 20.17
C SER A 223 4.97 4.66 19.31
N SER A 224 5.16 5.79 18.64
CA SER A 224 6.38 6.07 17.88
C SER A 224 7.56 6.40 18.79
N LEU A 225 7.31 7.11 19.89
CA LEU A 225 8.33 7.48 20.87
C LEU A 225 8.81 6.27 21.69
N GLU A 226 7.94 5.31 22.00
CA GLU A 226 8.31 4.11 22.77
C GLU A 226 9.28 3.16 22.04
N LYS A 227 9.41 3.26 20.72
CA LYS A 227 10.34 2.43 19.93
C LYS A 227 11.80 2.86 20.05
N TYR A 228 12.08 4.03 20.62
CA TYR A 228 13.43 4.58 20.78
C TYR A 228 13.94 4.50 22.23
N ILE A 229 13.19 3.91 23.14
CA ILE A 229 13.57 3.62 24.52
C ILE A 229 13.82 2.12 24.69
#